data_2240965c38e0498a7d85186daf162333
#
_entry.id   2240965c38e0498a7d85186daf162333
#
_cell.length_a   1.000
_cell.length_b   1.000
_cell.length_c   1.000
_cell.angle_alpha   90.00
_cell.angle_beta   90.00
_cell.angle_gamma   90.00
#
_symmetry.space_group_name_H-M   'P 1'
#
loop_
_entity.id
_entity.type
_entity.pdbx_description
1 polymer ?
#
loop_
_entity_poly.entity_id
_entity_poly.type
_entity_poly.pdbx_seq_one_letter_code
_entity_poly.pdbx_strand_id
1 'polypeptide(L)'
;MFLRRTGIHEGVTLFRNTPGAVLLDVRDAEEYIQRHIPGAVNLPLENLDRLAASKEKPVFVYCLRGMRSRRAVRMLKRQGYTDVRSIGGIMQYNGPVESGNGNRKDQK
;
A
#
# COMPACT_ATOMS: atom_id res chain seq x y z
N MET A 1 -11.67 24.96 -5.58
CA MET A 1 -10.82 23.90 -5.89
C MET A 1 -11.21 22.61 -5.24
N PHE A 2 -11.14 21.56 -5.87
CA PHE A 2 -11.50 20.31 -5.26
C PHE A 2 -10.35 19.34 -5.35
N LEU A 3 -10.35 18.37 -4.46
CA LEU A 3 -9.29 17.39 -4.40
C LEU A 3 -9.63 16.21 -5.28
N ARG A 4 -8.69 15.81 -6.07
CA ARG A 4 -8.87 14.64 -6.89
C ARG A 4 -8.34 13.42 -6.15
N ARG A 5 -9.13 12.39 -6.08
CA ARG A 5 -8.68 11.17 -5.47
C ARG A 5 -7.68 10.47 -6.36
N THR A 6 -6.66 9.92 -5.77
CA THR A 6 -5.69 9.12 -6.51
C THR A 6 -6.24 7.72 -6.66
N GLY A 7 -6.43 7.29 -7.89
CA GLY A 7 -6.87 5.93 -8.16
C GLY A 7 -5.74 4.94 -8.11
N ILE A 8 -6.08 3.65 -8.16
CA ILE A 8 -5.09 2.61 -7.98
C ILE A 8 -4.04 2.61 -9.11
N HIS A 9 -4.46 2.81 -10.35
CA HIS A 9 -3.50 2.79 -11.46
C HIS A 9 -2.55 3.98 -11.39
N GLU A 10 -3.08 5.15 -11.13
CA GLU A 10 -2.26 6.33 -10.99
C GLU A 10 -1.34 6.19 -9.78
N GLY A 11 -1.86 5.65 -8.69
CA GLY A 11 -1.07 5.48 -7.47
C GLY A 11 0.08 4.53 -7.65
N VAL A 12 -0.15 3.42 -8.36
CA VAL A 12 0.93 2.46 -8.63
C VAL A 12 2.00 3.08 -9.51
N THR A 13 1.58 3.87 -10.51
CA THR A 13 2.54 4.56 -11.36
C THR A 13 3.38 5.54 -10.55
N LEU A 14 2.73 6.31 -9.68
CA LEU A 14 3.46 7.25 -8.84
C LEU A 14 4.44 6.53 -7.92
N PHE A 15 4.01 5.41 -7.34
CA PHE A 15 4.89 4.63 -6.49
C PHE A 15 6.14 4.21 -7.26
N ARG A 16 5.95 3.68 -8.47
CA ARG A 16 7.08 3.19 -9.24
C ARG A 16 8.03 4.30 -9.66
N ASN A 17 7.53 5.52 -9.79
CA ASN A 17 8.34 6.65 -10.21
C ASN A 17 8.85 7.49 -9.04
N THR A 18 8.63 7.06 -7.81
CA THR A 18 9.06 7.83 -6.65
C THR A 18 10.11 7.03 -5.89
N PRO A 19 11.38 7.36 -6.04
CA PRO A 19 12.44 6.61 -5.37
C PRO A 19 12.24 6.63 -3.86
N GLY A 20 12.42 5.49 -3.23
CA GLY A 20 12.29 5.38 -1.78
C GLY A 20 10.87 5.25 -1.28
N ALA A 21 9.87 5.31 -2.16
CA ALA A 21 8.49 5.20 -1.71
C ALA A 21 8.15 3.78 -1.26
N VAL A 22 7.17 3.69 -0.39
CA VAL A 22 6.66 2.41 0.11
C VAL A 22 5.27 2.19 -0.47
N LEU A 23 5.01 0.99 -0.97
CA LEU A 23 3.67 0.58 -1.37
C LEU A 23 3.18 -0.41 -0.32
N LEU A 24 2.11 -0.06 0.36
CA LEU A 24 1.65 -0.81 1.53
C LEU A 24 0.30 -1.44 1.25
N ASP A 25 0.23 -2.75 1.42
CA ASP A 25 -1.00 -3.51 1.30
C ASP A 25 -1.48 -3.79 2.72
N VAL A 26 -2.60 -3.19 3.11
CA VAL A 26 -3.09 -3.31 4.49
C VAL A 26 -4.19 -4.35 4.63
N ARG A 27 -4.30 -5.24 3.64
CA ARG A 27 -5.24 -6.35 3.72
C ARG A 27 -4.67 -7.46 4.58
N ASP A 28 -5.46 -8.47 4.82
CA ASP A 28 -4.99 -9.63 5.59
C ASP A 28 -3.93 -10.38 4.82
N ALA A 29 -3.09 -11.11 5.53
CA ALA A 29 -1.99 -11.83 4.93
C ALA A 29 -2.46 -12.82 3.87
N GLU A 30 -3.61 -13.45 4.09
CA GLU A 30 -4.12 -14.41 3.12
C GLU A 30 -4.54 -13.75 1.82
N GLU A 31 -5.13 -12.56 1.90
CA GLU A 31 -5.48 -11.82 0.69
C GLU A 31 -4.23 -11.46 -0.08
N TYR A 32 -3.20 -11.02 0.63
CA TYR A 32 -1.94 -10.64 0.00
C TYR A 32 -1.29 -11.83 -0.71
N ILE A 33 -1.26 -12.98 -0.05
CA ILE A 33 -0.64 -14.16 -0.63
C ILE A 33 -1.36 -14.60 -1.89
N GLN A 34 -2.67 -14.49 -1.92
CA GLN A 34 -3.41 -14.89 -3.10
C GLN A 34 -3.08 -13.99 -4.29
N ARG A 35 -2.92 -12.71 -4.05
CA ARG A 35 -2.66 -11.79 -5.13
C ARG A 35 -2.32 -10.43 -4.56
N HIS A 36 -1.26 -9.81 -5.02
CA HIS A 36 -0.90 -8.46 -4.59
C HIS A 36 -0.15 -7.74 -5.70
N ILE A 37 -0.04 -6.44 -5.59
CA ILE A 37 0.66 -5.63 -6.59
C ILE A 37 2.16 -5.78 -6.38
N PRO A 38 2.93 -6.01 -7.44
CA PRO A 38 4.38 -6.18 -7.28
C PRO A 38 5.02 -4.98 -6.59
N GLY A 39 5.89 -5.26 -5.66
CA GLY A 39 6.56 -4.23 -4.87
C GLY A 39 5.86 -3.90 -3.57
N ALA A 40 4.65 -4.40 -3.36
CA ALA A 40 3.91 -4.09 -2.14
C ALA A 40 4.44 -4.89 -0.96
N VAL A 41 4.44 -4.23 0.18
CA VAL A 41 4.74 -4.87 1.46
C VAL A 41 3.43 -5.04 2.19
N ASN A 42 3.18 -6.22 2.72
CA ASN A 42 1.94 -6.50 3.44
C ASN A 42 2.09 -6.15 4.91
N LEU A 43 1.21 -5.29 5.39
CA LEU A 43 1.15 -4.98 6.80
C LEU A 43 -0.32 -4.77 7.11
N PRO A 44 -0.99 -5.81 7.62
CA PRO A 44 -2.42 -5.68 7.90
C PRO A 44 -2.74 -4.49 8.79
N LEU A 45 -3.94 -3.97 8.63
CA LEU A 45 -4.33 -2.73 9.29
C LEU A 45 -4.05 -2.73 10.79
N GLU A 46 -4.28 -3.85 11.45
CA GLU A 46 -4.09 -3.92 12.89
C GLU A 46 -2.61 -3.91 13.30
N ASN A 47 -1.70 -4.03 12.35
CA ASN A 47 -0.27 -4.06 12.66
C ASN A 47 0.47 -2.83 12.13
N LEU A 48 -0.24 -1.75 11.84
CA LEU A 48 0.39 -0.58 11.23
C LEU A 48 1.45 0.07 12.13
N ASP A 49 1.37 -0.15 13.43
CA ASP A 49 2.38 0.38 14.33
C ASP A 49 3.74 -0.28 14.10
N ARG A 50 3.79 -1.35 13.33
CA ARG A 50 5.03 -2.03 13.03
C ARG A 50 5.75 -1.49 11.79
N LEU A 51 5.15 -0.51 11.11
CA LEU A 51 5.80 0.05 9.93
C LEU A 51 7.08 0.75 10.36
N ALA A 52 8.18 0.37 9.73
CA ALA A 52 9.51 0.83 10.13
C ALA A 52 10.15 1.76 9.12
N ALA A 53 9.37 2.44 8.32
CA ALA A 53 9.92 3.40 7.36
C ALA A 53 10.15 4.74 8.04
N SER A 54 11.04 5.55 7.49
CA SER A 54 11.21 6.88 8.04
C SER A 54 9.97 7.72 7.74
N LYS A 55 9.67 8.67 8.60
CA LYS A 55 8.38 9.36 8.57
C LYS A 55 8.20 10.27 7.36
N GLU A 56 9.28 10.59 6.68
CA GLU A 56 9.19 11.45 5.49
C GLU A 56 9.04 10.66 4.20
N LYS A 57 9.18 9.35 4.25
CA LYS A 57 9.06 8.58 3.02
C LYS A 57 7.63 8.59 2.50
N PRO A 58 7.46 8.74 1.20
CA PRO A 58 6.12 8.65 0.62
C PRO A 58 5.58 7.22 0.81
N VAL A 59 4.35 7.12 1.30
CA VAL A 59 3.70 5.84 1.53
C VAL A 59 2.41 5.81 0.75
N PHE A 60 2.29 4.85 -0.14
CA PHE A 60 1.07 4.64 -0.92
C PHE A 60 0.40 3.40 -0.35
N VAL A 61 -0.88 3.51 -0.03
CA VAL A 61 -1.59 2.46 0.70
C VAL A 61 -2.78 1.98 -0.10
N TYR A 62 -2.95 0.67 -0.20
CA TYR A 62 -4.14 0.13 -0.85
C TYR A 62 -4.72 -1.03 -0.05
N CYS A 63 -5.96 -1.34 -0.31
CA CYS A 63 -6.60 -2.52 0.26
C CYS A 63 -7.44 -3.17 -0.84
N LEU A 64 -8.54 -3.82 -0.50
CA LEU A 64 -9.37 -4.46 -1.51
C LEU A 64 -10.21 -3.45 -2.27
N ARG A 65 -10.94 -2.59 -1.55
CA ARG A 65 -11.84 -1.61 -2.15
C ARG A 65 -11.62 -0.18 -1.70
N GLY A 66 -10.69 0.08 -0.83
CA GLY A 66 -10.32 1.43 -0.42
C GLY A 66 -10.67 1.83 1.01
N MET A 67 -11.54 1.09 1.70
CA MET A 67 -11.94 1.50 3.04
C MET A 67 -10.85 1.34 4.07
N ARG A 68 -10.21 0.17 4.08
CA ARG A 68 -9.12 -0.06 5.03
C ARG A 68 -7.94 0.86 4.74
N SER A 69 -7.67 1.15 3.46
CA SER A 69 -6.55 2.01 3.13
C SER A 69 -6.79 3.45 3.58
N ARG A 70 -8.02 3.92 3.53
CA ARG A 70 -8.31 5.27 4.04
C ARG A 70 -8.16 5.34 5.55
N ARG A 71 -8.56 4.28 6.26
CA ARG A 71 -8.33 4.22 7.70
C ARG A 71 -6.84 4.18 8.00
N ALA A 72 -6.09 3.40 7.21
CA ALA A 72 -4.66 3.29 7.40
C ALA A 72 -3.97 4.64 7.25
N VAL A 73 -4.40 5.43 6.27
CA VAL A 73 -3.81 6.75 6.07
C VAL A 73 -4.00 7.61 7.32
N ARG A 74 -5.20 7.61 7.89
CA ARG A 74 -5.43 8.40 9.10
C ARG A 74 -4.57 7.91 10.26
N MET A 75 -4.43 6.61 10.39
CA MET A 75 -3.62 6.04 11.46
C MET A 75 -2.15 6.39 11.30
N LEU A 76 -1.64 6.26 10.07
CA LEU A 76 -0.23 6.56 9.82
C LEU A 76 0.07 8.04 9.99
N LYS A 77 -0.84 8.91 9.61
CA LYS A 77 -0.63 10.33 9.83
C LYS A 77 -0.56 10.64 11.32
N ARG A 78 -1.37 9.97 12.13
CA ARG A 78 -1.29 10.15 13.57
C ARG A 78 0.03 9.64 14.13
N GLN A 79 0.64 8.68 13.48
CA GLN A 79 1.94 8.17 13.91
C GLN A 79 3.10 9.04 13.41
N GLY A 80 2.81 10.11 12.66
CA GLY A 80 3.84 11.04 12.25
C GLY A 80 4.30 10.94 10.80
N TYR A 81 3.71 10.03 10.03
CA TYR A 81 4.07 9.94 8.62
C TYR A 81 3.48 11.15 7.88
N THR A 82 4.31 11.84 7.11
CA THR A 82 3.92 13.13 6.55
C THR A 82 3.45 13.06 5.11
N ASP A 83 3.69 11.96 4.42
CA ASP A 83 3.32 11.86 3.01
C ASP A 83 2.70 10.50 2.77
N VAL A 84 1.43 10.36 3.13
CA VAL A 84 0.70 9.10 3.02
C VAL A 84 -0.55 9.33 2.22
N ARG A 85 -0.80 8.47 1.25
CA ARG A 85 -2.05 8.58 0.51
C ARG A 85 -2.63 7.21 0.19
N SER A 86 -3.95 7.15 0.24
CA SER A 86 -4.67 5.97 -0.16
C SER A 86 -4.79 5.99 -1.68
N ILE A 87 -4.52 4.87 -2.31
CA ILE A 87 -4.67 4.77 -3.76
C ILE A 87 -5.80 3.84 -4.16
N GLY A 88 -6.62 3.44 -3.18
CA GLY A 88 -7.85 2.72 -3.50
C GLY A 88 -7.75 1.23 -3.30
N GLY A 89 -8.30 0.47 -4.20
CA GLY A 89 -8.42 -0.96 -4.02
C GLY A 89 -7.94 -1.78 -5.20
N ILE A 90 -7.35 -2.91 -4.89
CA ILE A 90 -6.81 -3.80 -5.91
C ILE A 90 -7.93 -4.37 -6.80
N MET A 91 -9.18 -4.35 -6.32
CA MET A 91 -10.30 -4.78 -7.15
C MET A 91 -10.41 -4.00 -8.44
N GLN A 92 -9.94 -2.75 -8.45
CA GLN A 92 -10.01 -1.91 -9.64
C GLN A 92 -8.73 -1.97 -10.47
N TYR A 93 -7.76 -2.76 -10.04
CA TYR A 93 -6.45 -2.75 -10.70
C TYR A 93 -6.40 -3.79 -11.81
N ASN A 94 -5.98 -3.39 -12.98
CA ASN A 94 -5.85 -4.28 -14.12
C ASN A 94 -4.43 -4.63 -14.48
N GLY A 95 -3.47 -4.13 -13.73
CA GLY A 95 -2.08 -4.36 -14.04
C GLY A 95 -1.57 -5.69 -13.52
N PRO A 96 -0.28 -5.92 -13.62
CA PRO A 96 0.33 -7.17 -13.17
C PRO A 96 0.20 -7.37 -11.68
N VAL A 97 0.00 -8.62 -11.27
CA VAL A 97 -0.06 -9.00 -9.86
C VAL A 97 0.82 -10.21 -9.65
N GLU A 98 1.17 -10.43 -8.40
CA GLU A 98 1.95 -11.60 -7.99
C GLU A 98 1.21 -12.34 -6.92
N SER A 99 1.58 -13.60 -6.73
CA SER A 99 1.05 -14.45 -5.66
C SER A 99 2.19 -14.82 -4.73
N GLY A 100 1.85 -15.29 -3.54
CA GLY A 100 2.82 -15.78 -2.59
C GLY A 100 3.27 -14.67 -1.66
N ASN A 101 4.36 -14.91 -0.97
CA ASN A 101 4.87 -13.96 0.00
C ASN A 101 5.67 -12.83 -0.59
N GLY A 102 5.72 -12.74 -1.88
CA GLY A 102 6.29 -11.61 -2.53
C GLY A 102 7.77 -11.40 -2.31
N ASN A 103 8.20 -11.26 -1.10
CA ASN A 103 9.58 -10.97 -0.84
C ASN A 103 10.31 -12.08 -0.16
N ARG A 104 9.82 -13.30 -0.25
CA ARG A 104 10.50 -14.43 0.32
C ARG A 104 11.44 -14.99 -0.66
N LYS A 105 12.38 -14.26 -1.05
CA LYS A 105 13.26 -14.74 -2.01
C LYS A 105 14.20 -15.71 -1.51
N ASP A 106 14.25 -15.89 -0.30
CA ASP A 106 15.10 -16.91 0.26
C ASP A 106 14.50 -18.25 0.13
N GLN A 107 13.34 -18.31 -0.35
CA GLN A 107 12.77 -19.54 -0.47
C GLN A 107 13.41 -20.27 -1.41
N LYS A 108 13.71 -20.99 -1.38
CA LYS A 108 14.32 -21.59 -2.38
C LYS A 108 14.50 -22.62 -2.15
#